data_860ebfb24a6b1eadc2057d0a9febafcb
#
_entry.id   860ebfb24a6b1eadc2057d0a9febafcb
#
_cell.length_a   1.000
_cell.length_b   1.000
_cell.length_c   1.000
_cell.angle_alpha   90.00
_cell.angle_beta   90.00
_cell.angle_gamma   90.00
#
_symmetry.space_group_name_H-M   'P 1'
#
loop_
_entity.id
_entity.type
_entity.pdbx_description
1 polymer ?
#
loop_
_entity_poly.entity_id
_entity_poly.type
_entity_poly.pdbx_seq_one_letter_code
_entity_poly.pdbx_strand_id
1 'polypeptide(L)'
;MPKIFTLTCNLLAQHTLDFKEVRFGEVNRTQASEFCVGGKGVNVAAALLKFGLDATAVIFSGGRTGERCGDFLSEKGIKFLPVKTAFETRSGFVCRDENSETSFFTKDALLTDADFGIAMSEISKYAESGDILALCGSVPNWTNAKFSALKALVEKAKMRFVC
;
A
#
# COMPACT_ATOMS: atom_id res chain seq x y z
N MET A 1 9.72 -21.73 4.66
CA MET A 1 10.27 -20.51 4.04
C MET A 1 9.91 -19.33 4.93
N PRO A 2 10.75 -18.29 5.03
CA PRO A 2 10.43 -17.12 5.81
C PRO A 2 9.18 -16.43 5.25
N LYS A 3 8.32 -15.93 6.13
CA LYS A 3 7.20 -15.06 5.76
C LYS A 3 7.74 -13.69 5.35
N ILE A 4 7.04 -13.03 4.44
CA ILE A 4 7.41 -11.70 3.96
C ILE A 4 6.26 -10.75 4.26
N PHE A 5 6.51 -9.71 5.04
CA PHE A 5 5.57 -8.64 5.31
C PHE A 5 6.01 -7.40 4.52
N THR A 6 5.14 -6.89 3.65
CA THR A 6 5.42 -5.68 2.88
C THR A 6 4.58 -4.52 3.40
N LEU A 7 5.22 -3.50 3.96
CA LEU A 7 4.53 -2.39 4.60
C LEU A 7 4.20 -1.29 3.59
N THR A 8 2.91 -0.98 3.44
CA THR A 8 2.39 0.06 2.55
C THR A 8 1.77 1.19 3.37
N CYS A 9 2.57 2.21 3.66
CA CYS A 9 2.13 3.33 4.51
C CYS A 9 1.29 4.39 3.78
N ASN A 10 1.24 4.34 2.46
CA ASN A 10 0.54 5.32 1.63
C ASN A 10 -0.32 4.62 0.57
N LEU A 11 -1.30 3.83 1.03
CA LEU A 11 -2.23 3.08 0.19
C LEU A 11 -3.00 4.02 -0.74
N LEU A 12 -3.29 3.58 -1.95
CA LEU A 12 -3.97 4.36 -2.98
C LEU A 12 -5.06 3.54 -3.67
N ALA A 13 -6.29 4.02 -3.62
CA ALA A 13 -7.36 3.57 -4.52
C ALA A 13 -7.19 4.29 -5.87
N GLN A 14 -6.73 3.58 -6.88
CA GLN A 14 -6.33 4.15 -8.16
C GLN A 14 -7.33 3.77 -9.26
N HIS A 15 -7.72 4.76 -10.06
CA HIS A 15 -8.36 4.55 -11.35
C HIS A 15 -7.37 4.87 -12.46
N THR A 16 -7.07 3.91 -13.30
CA THR A 16 -6.32 4.14 -14.54
C THR A 16 -7.32 4.39 -15.65
N LEU A 17 -7.16 5.49 -16.36
CA LEU A 17 -8.05 5.97 -17.41
C LEU A 17 -7.27 6.08 -18.72
N ASP A 18 -7.67 5.33 -19.71
CA ASP A 18 -7.05 5.35 -21.05
C ASP A 18 -7.81 6.28 -21.98
N PHE A 19 -7.11 7.20 -22.58
CA PHE A 19 -7.62 8.18 -23.53
C PHE A 19 -6.93 8.02 -24.89
N LYS A 20 -7.56 8.49 -25.95
CA LYS A 20 -6.88 8.66 -27.23
C LYS A 20 -5.86 9.80 -27.13
N GLU A 21 -6.25 10.90 -26.51
CA GLU A 21 -5.45 12.09 -26.26
C GLU A 21 -6.02 12.80 -25.03
N VAL A 22 -5.16 13.26 -24.14
CA VAL A 22 -5.55 14.07 -22.96
C VAL A 22 -5.35 15.54 -23.29
N ARG A 23 -6.43 16.34 -23.24
CA ARG A 23 -6.41 17.79 -23.47
C ARG A 23 -6.79 18.55 -22.22
N PHE A 24 -5.88 19.35 -21.72
CA PHE A 24 -6.15 20.21 -20.56
C PHE A 24 -7.10 21.35 -20.94
N GLY A 25 -8.06 21.63 -20.04
CA GLY A 25 -9.07 22.66 -20.25
C GLY A 25 -10.30 22.19 -21.05
N GLU A 26 -10.33 20.93 -21.47
CA GLU A 26 -11.44 20.34 -22.22
C GLU A 26 -12.09 19.17 -21.46
N VAL A 27 -13.24 18.73 -21.96
CA VAL A 27 -13.89 17.51 -21.48
C VAL A 27 -13.26 16.31 -22.17
N ASN A 28 -12.49 15.53 -21.43
CA ASN A 28 -11.92 14.29 -21.90
C ASN A 28 -12.82 13.10 -21.57
N ARG A 29 -13.03 12.20 -22.53
CA ARG A 29 -13.77 10.94 -22.33
C ARG A 29 -12.86 9.77 -22.51
N THR A 30 -12.78 8.95 -21.46
CA THR A 30 -11.94 7.74 -21.46
C THR A 30 -12.46 6.68 -22.42
N GLN A 31 -11.55 5.96 -23.08
CA GLN A 31 -11.84 4.78 -23.88
C GLN A 31 -11.94 3.51 -23.02
N ALA A 32 -11.16 3.46 -21.94
CA ALA A 32 -11.19 2.37 -20.96
C ALA A 32 -10.86 2.89 -19.56
N SER A 33 -11.34 2.18 -18.55
CA SER A 33 -11.00 2.47 -17.16
C SER A 33 -10.82 1.19 -16.36
N GLU A 34 -9.83 1.19 -15.49
CA GLU A 34 -9.57 0.08 -14.58
C GLU A 34 -9.36 0.61 -13.17
N PHE A 35 -9.96 -0.08 -12.19
CA PHE A 35 -9.66 0.13 -10.78
C PHE A 35 -8.52 -0.79 -10.35
N CYS A 36 -7.55 -0.25 -9.63
CA CYS A 36 -6.50 -1.03 -8.99
C CYS A 36 -6.13 -0.43 -7.63
N VAL A 37 -5.42 -1.21 -6.84
CA VAL A 37 -4.88 -0.74 -5.56
C VAL A 37 -3.40 -0.46 -5.72
N GLY A 38 -3.04 0.81 -5.59
CA GLY A 38 -1.67 1.27 -5.61
C GLY A 38 -1.03 1.25 -4.23
N GLY A 39 0.30 1.28 -4.24
CA GLY A 39 1.14 1.26 -3.05
C GLY A 39 2.32 0.31 -3.25
N LYS A 40 3.52 0.78 -2.94
CA LYS A 40 4.73 0.00 -3.28
C LYS A 40 4.76 -1.37 -2.60
N GLY A 41 4.32 -1.47 -1.34
CA GLY A 41 4.26 -2.76 -0.64
C GLY A 41 3.23 -3.71 -1.23
N VAL A 42 2.05 -3.21 -1.62
CA VAL A 42 1.05 -4.00 -2.35
C VAL A 42 1.62 -4.51 -3.68
N ASN A 43 2.30 -3.65 -4.43
CA ASN A 43 2.92 -4.04 -5.71
C ASN A 43 4.00 -5.12 -5.52
N VAL A 44 4.80 -5.01 -4.45
CA VAL A 44 5.81 -6.02 -4.10
C VAL A 44 5.13 -7.34 -3.72
N ALA A 45 4.09 -7.32 -2.86
CA ALA A 45 3.35 -8.53 -2.51
C ALA A 45 2.72 -9.21 -3.73
N ALA A 46 2.10 -8.42 -4.63
CA ALA A 46 1.54 -8.93 -5.87
C ALA A 46 2.60 -9.54 -6.80
N ALA A 47 3.79 -8.94 -6.87
CA ALA A 47 4.90 -9.49 -7.65
C ALA A 47 5.41 -10.80 -7.04
N LEU A 48 5.60 -10.85 -5.72
CA LEU A 48 6.04 -12.05 -5.00
C LEU A 48 5.05 -13.21 -5.18
N LEU A 49 3.75 -12.92 -5.15
CA LEU A 49 2.71 -13.91 -5.41
C LEU A 49 2.86 -14.56 -6.80
N LYS A 50 3.20 -13.76 -7.83
CA LYS A 50 3.46 -14.29 -9.19
C LYS A 50 4.66 -15.23 -9.25
N PHE A 51 5.62 -15.08 -8.34
CA PHE A 51 6.77 -15.97 -8.19
C PHE A 51 6.50 -17.15 -7.24
N GLY A 52 5.25 -17.34 -6.78
CA GLY A 52 4.89 -18.39 -5.84
C GLY A 52 5.39 -18.19 -4.41
N LEU A 53 5.79 -16.97 -4.06
CA LEU A 53 6.25 -16.61 -2.72
C LEU A 53 5.09 -16.08 -1.87
N ASP A 54 5.05 -16.51 -0.61
CA ASP A 54 4.02 -16.08 0.34
C ASP A 54 4.39 -14.74 0.98
N ALA A 55 3.71 -13.68 0.55
CA ALA A 55 3.88 -12.34 1.10
C ALA A 55 2.54 -11.79 1.59
N THR A 56 2.57 -11.08 2.72
CA THR A 56 1.42 -10.39 3.31
C THR A 56 1.62 -8.89 3.20
N ALA A 57 0.75 -8.21 2.46
CA ALA A 57 0.74 -6.76 2.37
C ALA A 57 0.13 -6.16 3.64
N VAL A 58 0.90 -5.46 4.44
CA VAL A 58 0.39 -4.69 5.59
C VAL A 58 -0.02 -3.32 5.07
N ILE A 59 -1.31 -3.01 5.16
CA ILE A 59 -1.90 -1.80 4.58
C ILE A 59 -2.59 -0.96 5.65
N PHE A 60 -2.45 0.36 5.55
CA PHE A 60 -3.22 1.31 6.35
C PHE A 60 -4.43 1.75 5.55
N SER A 61 -5.61 1.35 6.00
CA SER A 61 -6.85 1.55 5.25
C SER A 61 -7.95 2.12 6.13
N GLY A 62 -8.67 3.10 5.61
CA GLY A 62 -9.80 3.72 6.30
C GLY A 62 -10.90 4.16 5.35
N GLY A 63 -12.11 4.27 5.88
CA GLY A 63 -13.30 4.65 5.16
C GLY A 63 -13.72 3.65 4.06
N ARG A 64 -14.69 4.06 3.28
CA ARG A 64 -15.22 3.22 2.18
C ARG A 64 -14.18 2.94 1.09
N THR A 65 -13.29 3.88 0.86
CA THR A 65 -12.19 3.71 -0.12
C THR A 65 -11.21 2.65 0.34
N GLY A 66 -10.91 2.59 1.64
CA GLY A 66 -10.08 1.55 2.23
C GLY A 66 -10.72 0.17 2.17
N GLU A 67 -12.05 0.07 2.43
CA GLU A 67 -12.82 -1.18 2.28
C GLU A 67 -12.74 -1.69 0.83
N ARG A 68 -12.98 -0.82 -0.14
CA ARG A 68 -12.86 -1.17 -1.57
C ARG A 68 -11.47 -1.66 -1.95
N CYS A 69 -10.42 -1.10 -1.35
CA CYS A 69 -9.06 -1.61 -1.56
C CYS A 69 -8.92 -3.04 -1.02
N GLY A 70 -9.46 -3.34 0.17
CA GLY A 70 -9.46 -4.67 0.76
C GLY A 70 -10.18 -5.70 -0.12
N ASP A 71 -11.36 -5.35 -0.64
CA ASP A 71 -12.15 -6.19 -1.55
C ASP A 71 -11.33 -6.54 -2.80
N PHE A 72 -10.72 -5.54 -3.42
CA PHE A 72 -9.86 -5.74 -4.59
C PHE A 72 -8.69 -6.68 -4.31
N LEU A 73 -7.99 -6.50 -3.17
CA LEU A 73 -6.88 -7.36 -2.81
C LEU A 73 -7.34 -8.81 -2.60
N SER A 74 -8.51 -8.99 -1.97
CA SER A 74 -9.14 -10.31 -1.79
C SER A 74 -9.47 -10.96 -3.12
N GLU A 75 -10.08 -10.24 -4.06
CA GLU A 75 -10.40 -10.71 -5.40
C GLU A 75 -9.16 -11.13 -6.19
N LYS A 76 -8.05 -10.43 -6.00
CA LYS A 76 -6.76 -10.75 -6.64
C LYS A 76 -5.96 -11.84 -5.92
N GLY A 77 -6.47 -12.39 -4.81
CA GLY A 77 -5.79 -13.41 -4.02
C GLY A 77 -4.52 -12.90 -3.30
N ILE A 78 -4.39 -11.59 -3.13
CA ILE A 78 -3.26 -10.98 -2.43
C ILE A 78 -3.56 -11.02 -0.93
N LYS A 79 -2.74 -11.73 -0.17
CA LYS A 79 -2.85 -11.72 1.30
C LYS A 79 -2.53 -10.34 1.85
N PHE A 80 -3.37 -9.85 2.74
CA PHE A 80 -3.12 -8.56 3.38
C PHE A 80 -3.54 -8.55 4.85
N LEU A 81 -2.92 -7.65 5.59
CA LEU A 81 -3.20 -7.34 7.00
C LEU A 81 -3.64 -5.88 7.08
N PRO A 82 -4.94 -5.60 7.26
CA PRO A 82 -5.44 -4.25 7.33
C PRO A 82 -5.21 -3.64 8.70
N VAL A 83 -4.61 -2.45 8.74
CA VAL A 83 -4.57 -1.57 9.91
C VAL A 83 -5.59 -0.47 9.68
N LYS A 84 -6.66 -0.49 10.46
CA LYS A 84 -7.73 0.52 10.33
C LYS A 84 -7.25 1.88 10.80
N THR A 85 -7.53 2.91 10.00
CA THR A 85 -7.19 4.30 10.29
C THR A 85 -8.46 5.17 10.37
N ALA A 86 -8.36 6.28 11.08
CA ALA A 86 -9.46 7.24 11.19
C ALA A 86 -9.67 8.09 9.93
N PHE A 87 -8.65 8.18 9.07
CA PHE A 87 -8.74 8.94 7.81
C PHE A 87 -9.16 8.05 6.64
N GLU A 88 -9.80 8.65 5.65
CA GLU A 88 -10.17 7.99 4.40
C GLU A 88 -8.91 7.62 3.61
N THR A 89 -8.85 6.42 3.08
CA THR A 89 -7.77 6.03 2.16
C THR A 89 -7.78 6.95 0.95
N ARG A 90 -6.61 7.46 0.58
CA ARG A 90 -6.48 8.36 -0.56
C ARG A 90 -6.85 7.69 -1.88
N SER A 91 -7.31 8.49 -2.81
CA SER A 91 -7.66 8.04 -4.14
C SER A 91 -6.99 8.89 -5.22
N GLY A 92 -7.03 8.40 -6.44
CA GLY A 92 -6.52 9.17 -7.56
C GLY A 92 -6.74 8.53 -8.89
N PHE A 93 -6.36 9.29 -9.91
CA PHE A 93 -6.48 8.92 -11.30
C PHE A 93 -5.09 8.91 -11.94
N VAL A 94 -4.85 7.93 -12.77
CA VAL A 94 -3.73 7.89 -13.71
C VAL A 94 -4.35 7.99 -15.10
N CYS A 95 -4.17 9.13 -15.72
CA CYS A 95 -4.65 9.40 -17.06
C CYS A 95 -3.51 9.16 -18.03
N ARG A 96 -3.70 8.29 -19.00
CA ARG A 96 -2.67 7.97 -19.98
C ARG A 96 -3.23 8.01 -21.40
N ASP A 97 -2.41 8.46 -22.30
CA ASP A 97 -2.60 8.41 -23.74
C ASP A 97 -1.36 7.83 -24.44
N GLU A 98 -1.33 7.84 -25.76
CA GLU A 98 -0.22 7.29 -26.54
C GLU A 98 1.14 7.97 -26.25
N ASN A 99 1.14 9.21 -25.73
CA ASN A 99 2.33 10.04 -25.59
C ASN A 99 2.72 10.32 -24.12
N SER A 100 1.78 10.16 -23.19
CA SER A 100 1.98 10.62 -21.82
C SER A 100 1.18 9.84 -20.78
N GLU A 101 1.66 9.92 -19.52
CA GLU A 101 0.94 9.49 -18.33
C GLU A 101 0.96 10.63 -17.30
N THR A 102 -0.20 11.03 -16.85
CA THR A 102 -0.36 12.08 -15.83
C THR A 102 -1.18 11.55 -14.66
N SER A 103 -0.69 11.76 -13.45
CA SER A 103 -1.34 11.29 -12.23
C SER A 103 -1.91 12.44 -11.42
N PHE A 104 -3.13 12.25 -10.92
CA PHE A 104 -3.83 13.17 -10.01
C PHE A 104 -4.20 12.41 -8.74
N PHE A 105 -3.56 12.75 -7.62
CA PHE A 105 -3.79 12.08 -6.35
C PHE A 105 -4.34 13.05 -5.32
N THR A 106 -5.24 12.56 -4.46
CA THR A 106 -5.62 13.29 -3.26
C THR A 106 -4.45 13.34 -2.28
N LYS A 107 -4.59 14.11 -1.20
CA LYS A 107 -3.54 14.28 -0.18
C LYS A 107 -3.05 12.93 0.36
N ASP A 108 -1.78 12.89 0.71
CA ASP A 108 -1.19 11.73 1.37
C ASP A 108 -1.86 11.43 2.71
N ALA A 109 -1.89 10.16 3.06
CA ALA A 109 -2.36 9.70 4.35
C ALA A 109 -1.47 10.23 5.49
N LEU A 110 -2.07 10.78 6.52
CA LEU A 110 -1.36 11.25 7.71
C LEU A 110 -1.38 10.18 8.79
N LEU A 111 -0.54 9.18 8.66
CA LEU A 111 -0.38 8.13 9.67
C LEU A 111 0.09 8.70 11.00
N THR A 112 -0.68 8.46 12.05
CA THR A 112 -0.24 8.78 13.41
C THR A 112 0.81 7.76 13.90
N ASP A 113 1.55 8.11 14.95
CA ASP A 113 2.46 7.17 15.60
C ASP A 113 1.70 5.99 16.22
N ALA A 114 0.45 6.21 16.67
CA ALA A 114 -0.43 5.16 17.18
C ALA A 114 -0.82 4.16 16.08
N ASP A 115 -1.23 4.64 14.90
CA ASP A 115 -1.55 3.76 13.75
C ASP A 115 -0.35 2.87 13.40
N PHE A 116 0.84 3.47 13.36
CA PHE A 116 2.07 2.75 13.06
C PHE A 116 2.40 1.71 14.16
N GLY A 117 2.22 2.08 15.43
CA GLY A 117 2.38 1.17 16.57
C GLY A 117 1.44 -0.02 16.51
N ILE A 118 0.17 0.21 16.11
CA ILE A 118 -0.81 -0.86 15.89
C ILE A 118 -0.32 -1.81 14.79
N ALA A 119 0.18 -1.30 13.67
CA ALA A 119 0.74 -2.13 12.60
C ALA A 119 1.88 -3.01 13.11
N MET A 120 2.82 -2.46 13.87
CA MET A 120 3.94 -3.24 14.44
C MET A 120 3.43 -4.32 15.41
N SER A 121 2.43 -4.00 16.23
CA SER A 121 1.79 -4.97 17.13
C SER A 121 1.09 -6.09 16.35
N GLU A 122 0.34 -5.76 15.31
CA GLU A 122 -0.33 -6.77 14.47
C GLU A 122 0.67 -7.70 13.78
N ILE A 123 1.73 -7.16 13.18
CA ILE A 123 2.79 -7.96 12.56
C ILE A 123 3.42 -8.90 13.60
N SER A 124 3.66 -8.41 14.82
CA SER A 124 4.32 -9.19 15.88
C SER A 124 3.57 -10.46 16.29
N LYS A 125 2.27 -10.54 16.04
CA LYS A 125 1.45 -11.73 16.32
C LYS A 125 1.76 -12.91 15.39
N TYR A 126 2.30 -12.63 14.21
CA TYR A 126 2.54 -13.61 13.15
C TYR A 126 4.01 -13.76 12.80
N ALA A 127 4.85 -12.79 13.20
CA ALA A 127 6.27 -12.76 12.87
C ALA A 127 7.07 -13.81 13.66
N GLU A 128 7.97 -14.46 12.95
CA GLU A 128 8.91 -15.45 13.48
C GLU A 128 10.35 -15.06 13.15
N SER A 129 11.31 -15.69 13.86
CA SER A 129 12.73 -15.42 13.62
C SER A 129 13.13 -15.79 12.19
N GLY A 130 13.78 -14.87 11.50
CA GLY A 130 14.22 -15.01 10.11
C GLY A 130 13.20 -14.52 9.07
N ASP A 131 11.98 -14.14 9.49
CA ASP A 131 11.01 -13.49 8.59
C ASP A 131 11.52 -12.15 8.08
N ILE A 132 10.89 -11.64 7.03
CA ILE A 132 11.31 -10.40 6.36
C ILE A 132 10.25 -9.34 6.55
N LEU A 133 10.66 -8.14 6.98
CA LEU A 133 9.83 -6.93 6.94
C LEU A 133 10.40 -5.98 5.89
N ALA A 134 9.63 -5.70 4.85
CA ALA A 134 9.99 -4.74 3.81
C ALA A 134 9.19 -3.45 3.95
N LEU A 135 9.87 -2.34 4.21
CA LEU A 135 9.27 -1.00 4.18
C LEU A 135 9.30 -0.48 2.74
N CYS A 136 8.13 -0.33 2.14
CA CYS A 136 8.03 -0.10 0.70
C CYS A 136 7.42 1.28 0.38
N GLY A 137 8.17 2.09 -0.33
CA GLY A 137 7.72 3.40 -0.82
C GLY A 137 7.71 4.48 0.27
N SER A 138 6.90 5.52 0.06
CA SER A 138 6.86 6.66 0.97
C SER A 138 6.10 6.35 2.27
N VAL A 139 6.62 6.90 3.35
CA VAL A 139 5.93 6.97 4.65
C VAL A 139 5.66 8.43 4.94
N PRO A 140 4.44 8.91 4.66
CA PRO A 140 4.08 10.28 5.01
C PRO A 140 4.23 10.52 6.52
N ASN A 141 4.73 11.69 6.88
CA ASN A 141 4.89 12.06 8.28
C ASN A 141 5.75 11.09 9.09
N TRP A 142 6.95 10.76 8.57
CA TRP A 142 7.92 9.90 9.27
C TRP A 142 8.41 10.58 10.56
N THR A 143 8.45 9.82 11.66
CA THR A 143 8.86 10.31 12.99
C THR A 143 9.85 9.35 13.64
N ASN A 144 10.58 9.85 14.65
CA ASN A 144 11.45 9.00 15.47
C ASN A 144 10.67 7.92 16.23
N ALA A 145 9.42 8.18 16.59
CA ALA A 145 8.56 7.20 17.26
C ALA A 145 8.24 6.02 16.32
N LYS A 146 7.90 6.30 15.06
CA LYS A 146 7.70 5.26 14.03
C LYS A 146 8.97 4.43 13.81
N PHE A 147 10.12 5.10 13.71
CA PHE A 147 11.40 4.40 13.59
C PHE A 147 11.67 3.48 14.79
N SER A 148 11.46 3.97 16.00
CA SER A 148 11.67 3.18 17.23
C SER A 148 10.74 1.98 17.31
N ALA A 149 9.47 2.13 16.93
CA ALA A 149 8.51 1.04 16.90
C ALA A 149 8.90 -0.04 15.88
N LEU A 150 9.33 0.36 14.69
CA LEU A 150 9.82 -0.56 13.64
C LEU A 150 11.06 -1.30 14.11
N LYS A 151 12.06 -0.58 14.64
CA LYS A 151 13.29 -1.16 15.16
C LYS A 151 13.01 -2.19 16.25
N ALA A 152 12.15 -1.83 17.21
CA ALA A 152 11.78 -2.72 18.31
C ALA A 152 11.14 -4.03 17.81
N LEU A 153 10.25 -3.98 16.82
CA LEU A 153 9.67 -5.16 16.21
C LEU A 153 10.75 -6.05 15.56
N VAL A 154 11.60 -5.45 14.72
CA VAL A 154 12.64 -6.17 13.97
C VAL A 154 13.61 -6.88 14.91
N GLU A 155 14.06 -6.18 15.95
CA GLU A 155 14.98 -6.75 16.97
C GLU A 155 14.33 -7.83 17.79
N LYS A 156 13.11 -7.58 18.34
CA LYS A 156 12.39 -8.52 19.17
C LYS A 156 12.05 -9.83 18.45
N ALA A 157 11.55 -9.72 17.23
CA ALA A 157 11.16 -10.88 16.42
C ALA A 157 12.34 -11.47 15.61
N LYS A 158 13.53 -10.86 15.69
CA LYS A 158 14.74 -11.27 14.91
C LYS A 158 14.45 -11.36 13.42
N MET A 159 13.73 -10.39 12.90
CA MET A 159 13.40 -10.29 11.48
C MET A 159 14.57 -9.72 10.68
N ARG A 160 14.58 -9.98 9.38
CA ARG A 160 15.41 -9.25 8.41
C ARG A 160 14.62 -8.02 7.93
N PHE A 161 15.28 -6.88 7.90
CA PHE A 161 14.68 -5.62 7.44
C PHE A 161 15.22 -5.21 6.08
N VAL A 162 14.31 -4.75 5.21
CA VAL A 162 14.60 -4.26 3.85
C VAL A 162 13.85 -2.94 3.64
N CYS A 163 14.50 -1.92 3.05
CA CYS A 163 13.88 -0.66 2.63
C CYS A 163 14.52 -0.12 1.35
#